data_0cd0c5c80f580539cf047a14b9db8140
#
_entry.id   0cd0c5c80f580539cf047a14b9db8140
#
_cell.length_a   1.000
_cell.length_b   1.000
_cell.length_c   1.000
_cell.angle_alpha   90.00
_cell.angle_beta   90.00
_cell.angle_gamma   90.00
#
_symmetry.space_group_name_H-M   'P 1'
#
loop_
_entity.id
_entity.type
_entity.pdbx_description
1 polymer ?
#
loop_
_entity_poly.entity_id
_entity_poly.type
_entity_poly.pdbx_seq_one_letter_code
_entity_poly.pdbx_strand_id
1 'polypeptide(L)'
;IMIHKEQIKDDPELLALINSNRVTRWIGEKRHIIAYAVSNNTIYNLSTTQPDTNFAAATNATYTTKGSKPAMMGVFSDFCPMVQRMLNYVPEGEVCEWKLRVHEPLPTWVHDSVALVGDACHPTLPHLAQGAAQAIEDGAVLGVVLSKLPDTTPESINKALRVYEKVRKSRAEALVEMATASGRALHLGEGAAKEERDKQFAALRAGKGPVPDKWADADVQREIYGFDCTKVAADNFNEYFSQM
;
A
#
# COMPACT_ATOMS: atom_id res chain seq x y z
N ILE A 1 1.66 -0.18 -14.61
CA ILE A 1 1.66 -0.92 -15.89
C ILE A 1 0.24 -1.46 -16.10
N MET A 2 -0.27 -1.35 -17.31
CA MET A 2 -1.61 -1.84 -17.67
C MET A 2 -1.51 -2.73 -18.91
N ILE A 3 -2.14 -3.91 -18.85
CA ILE A 3 -2.26 -4.83 -19.97
C ILE A 3 -3.74 -4.96 -20.31
N HIS A 4 -4.12 -4.65 -21.53
CA HIS A 4 -5.50 -4.80 -21.98
C HIS A 4 -5.83 -6.27 -22.24
N LYS A 5 -7.03 -6.71 -21.87
CA LYS A 5 -7.49 -8.09 -22.02
C LYS A 5 -7.36 -8.61 -23.45
N GLU A 6 -7.60 -7.77 -24.44
CA GLU A 6 -7.44 -8.12 -25.85
C GLU A 6 -5.99 -8.51 -26.22
N GLN A 7 -4.98 -7.95 -25.53
CA GLN A 7 -3.57 -8.28 -25.77
C GLN A 7 -3.22 -9.70 -25.31
N ILE A 8 -3.96 -10.23 -24.32
CA ILE A 8 -3.73 -11.55 -23.71
C ILE A 8 -4.81 -12.58 -24.10
N LYS A 9 -5.64 -12.29 -25.11
CA LYS A 9 -6.77 -13.14 -25.50
C LYS A 9 -6.36 -14.58 -25.89
N ASP A 10 -5.16 -14.76 -26.36
CA ASP A 10 -4.60 -16.05 -26.77
C ASP A 10 -3.80 -16.76 -25.66
N ASP A 11 -3.72 -16.17 -24.45
CA ASP A 11 -3.08 -16.78 -23.27
C ASP A 11 -4.14 -17.17 -22.23
N PRO A 12 -4.56 -18.47 -22.19
CA PRO A 12 -5.65 -18.91 -21.32
C PRO A 12 -5.30 -18.78 -19.82
N GLU A 13 -4.03 -18.89 -19.44
CA GLU A 13 -3.61 -18.75 -18.04
C GLU A 13 -3.73 -17.29 -17.58
N LEU A 14 -3.31 -16.33 -18.39
CA LEU A 14 -3.46 -14.90 -18.08
C LEU A 14 -4.92 -14.47 -18.13
N LEU A 15 -5.73 -15.00 -19.06
CA LEU A 15 -7.18 -14.79 -19.07
C LEU A 15 -7.87 -15.34 -17.81
N ALA A 16 -7.42 -16.47 -17.29
CA ALA A 16 -7.94 -17.00 -16.02
C ALA A 16 -7.62 -16.07 -14.85
N LEU A 17 -6.43 -15.47 -14.82
CA LEU A 17 -6.05 -14.50 -13.78
C LEU A 17 -6.92 -13.23 -13.83
N ILE A 18 -7.06 -12.60 -14.99
CA ILE A 18 -7.85 -11.37 -15.12
C ILE A 18 -9.33 -11.57 -14.80
N ASN A 19 -9.86 -12.78 -15.06
CA ASN A 19 -11.25 -13.12 -14.77
C ASN A 19 -11.47 -13.68 -13.35
N SER A 20 -10.42 -13.86 -12.55
CA SER A 20 -10.50 -14.52 -11.24
C SER A 20 -11.11 -13.66 -10.13
N ASN A 21 -11.25 -12.35 -10.33
CA ASN A 21 -11.61 -11.36 -9.29
C ASN A 21 -10.70 -11.45 -8.04
N ARG A 22 -9.44 -11.77 -8.25
CA ARG A 22 -8.43 -11.94 -7.19
C ARG A 22 -7.25 -11.01 -7.44
N VAL A 23 -6.61 -10.61 -6.34
CA VAL A 23 -5.27 -10.04 -6.38
C VAL A 23 -4.27 -11.19 -6.37
N THR A 24 -3.31 -11.18 -7.26
CA THR A 24 -2.23 -12.16 -7.32
C THR A 24 -0.90 -11.47 -7.06
N ARG A 25 -0.08 -12.08 -6.22
CA ARG A 25 1.26 -11.58 -5.90
C ARG A 25 2.30 -12.67 -6.20
N TRP A 26 3.34 -12.31 -6.94
CA TRP A 26 4.54 -13.12 -7.12
C TRP A 26 5.66 -12.47 -6.33
N ILE A 27 6.28 -13.23 -5.45
CA ILE A 27 7.29 -12.75 -4.51
C ILE A 27 8.66 -13.35 -4.80
N GLY A 28 9.69 -12.55 -4.63
CA GLY A 28 11.10 -12.95 -4.75
C GLY A 28 11.98 -12.12 -3.81
N GLU A 29 13.26 -12.40 -3.78
CA GLU A 29 14.19 -11.65 -2.94
C GLU A 29 14.15 -10.16 -3.27
N LYS A 30 13.83 -9.32 -2.27
CA LYS A 30 13.75 -7.85 -2.32
C LYS A 30 12.80 -7.29 -3.40
N ARG A 31 11.92 -8.09 -3.98
CA ARG A 31 11.05 -7.69 -5.08
C ARG A 31 9.76 -8.50 -5.14
N HIS A 32 8.75 -7.92 -5.72
CA HIS A 32 7.50 -8.63 -6.03
C HIS A 32 6.78 -7.99 -7.22
N ILE A 33 5.84 -8.72 -7.75
CA ILE A 33 4.83 -8.23 -8.68
C ILE A 33 3.48 -8.46 -8.03
N ILE A 34 2.62 -7.46 -8.07
CA ILE A 34 1.22 -7.56 -7.70
C ILE A 34 0.37 -7.23 -8.91
N ALA A 35 -0.67 -8.01 -9.16
CA ALA A 35 -1.55 -7.80 -10.28
C ALA A 35 -3.01 -8.10 -9.93
N TYR A 36 -3.91 -7.31 -10.49
CA TYR A 36 -5.35 -7.44 -10.30
C TYR A 36 -6.12 -6.82 -11.47
N ALA A 37 -7.32 -7.30 -11.68
CA ALA A 37 -8.19 -6.77 -12.72
C ALA A 37 -8.83 -5.44 -12.30
N VAL A 38 -8.92 -4.51 -13.25
CA VAL A 38 -9.63 -3.24 -13.12
C VAL A 38 -10.54 -3.03 -14.33
N SER A 39 -11.36 -1.97 -14.31
CA SER A 39 -12.25 -1.60 -15.41
C SER A 39 -13.13 -2.77 -15.87
N ASN A 40 -13.85 -3.39 -14.92
CA ASN A 40 -14.71 -4.54 -15.20
C ASN A 40 -13.97 -5.69 -15.92
N ASN A 41 -12.79 -6.03 -15.44
CA ASN A 41 -11.92 -7.10 -15.96
C ASN A 41 -11.48 -6.90 -17.44
N THR A 42 -11.43 -5.67 -17.92
CA THR A 42 -10.89 -5.36 -19.26
C THR A 42 -9.42 -4.99 -19.25
N ILE A 43 -8.88 -4.63 -18.09
CA ILE A 43 -7.48 -4.25 -17.90
C ILE A 43 -6.90 -5.05 -16.73
N TYR A 44 -5.75 -5.64 -16.94
CA TYR A 44 -4.93 -6.25 -15.88
C TYR A 44 -3.87 -5.24 -15.44
N ASN A 45 -4.04 -4.69 -14.24
CA ASN A 45 -3.13 -3.72 -13.67
C ASN A 45 -2.01 -4.44 -12.93
N LEU A 46 -0.76 -4.05 -13.23
CA LEU A 46 0.43 -4.60 -12.61
C LEU A 46 1.23 -3.50 -11.92
N SER A 47 1.69 -3.79 -10.73
CA SER A 47 2.70 -3.00 -10.02
C SER A 47 3.87 -3.91 -9.67
N THR A 48 5.08 -3.46 -9.96
CA THR A 48 6.31 -4.17 -9.63
C THR A 48 7.09 -3.37 -8.60
N THR A 49 7.60 -4.04 -7.58
CA THR A 49 8.49 -3.44 -6.59
C THR A 49 9.85 -4.10 -6.68
N GLN A 50 10.90 -3.29 -6.69
CA GLN A 50 12.30 -3.73 -6.84
C GLN A 50 13.22 -2.82 -6.03
N PRO A 51 14.46 -3.25 -5.73
CA PRO A 51 15.45 -2.38 -5.12
C PRO A 51 15.72 -1.14 -5.97
N ASP A 52 15.94 0.00 -5.31
CA ASP A 52 16.29 1.26 -5.96
C ASP A 52 17.72 1.20 -6.52
N THR A 53 17.86 0.74 -7.74
CA THR A 53 19.14 0.72 -8.45
C THR A 53 19.30 1.90 -9.40
N ASN A 54 18.19 2.43 -9.92
CA ASN A 54 18.20 3.48 -10.94
C ASN A 54 18.17 4.89 -10.35
N PHE A 55 17.49 5.06 -9.19
CA PHE A 55 17.35 6.36 -8.55
C PHE A 55 18.40 6.65 -7.47
N ALA A 56 19.11 5.61 -6.97
CA ALA A 56 20.13 5.76 -5.94
C ALA A 56 21.24 6.73 -6.34
N ALA A 57 21.59 6.79 -7.63
CA ALA A 57 22.60 7.69 -8.19
C ALA A 57 22.05 9.06 -8.61
N ALA A 58 20.74 9.23 -8.76
CA ALA A 58 20.12 10.46 -9.21
C ALA A 58 19.71 11.33 -8.02
N THR A 59 20.57 12.26 -7.64
CA THR A 59 20.36 13.19 -6.52
C THR A 59 19.30 14.25 -6.79
N ASN A 60 18.87 14.46 -8.03
CA ASN A 60 17.87 15.45 -8.44
C ASN A 60 16.61 14.76 -9.00
N ALA A 61 15.83 14.80 -8.35
CA ALA A 61 14.61 14.38 -7.86
C ALA A 61 13.31 14.60 -8.67
N THR A 62 13.16 13.96 -9.81
CA THR A 62 11.82 13.62 -10.26
C THR A 62 11.32 12.38 -9.49
N TYR A 63 10.08 12.40 -8.99
CA TYR A 63 9.45 11.26 -8.32
C TYR A 63 9.20 10.10 -9.29
N THR A 64 9.07 10.41 -10.56
CA THR A 64 8.76 9.46 -11.63
C THR A 64 9.71 9.62 -12.78
N THR A 65 10.03 8.53 -13.44
CA THR A 65 10.76 8.53 -14.70
C THR A 65 10.21 7.45 -15.62
N LYS A 66 10.49 7.60 -16.93
CA LYS A 66 10.24 6.50 -17.86
C LYS A 66 11.18 5.35 -17.52
N GLY A 67 10.61 4.19 -17.27
CA GLY A 67 11.34 2.95 -17.12
C GLY A 67 11.62 2.31 -18.47
N SER A 68 12.41 1.26 -18.42
CA SER A 68 12.79 0.45 -19.58
C SER A 68 12.18 -0.94 -19.45
N LYS A 69 11.40 -1.38 -20.45
CA LYS A 69 10.88 -2.74 -20.49
C LYS A 69 12.01 -3.80 -20.46
N PRO A 70 13.11 -3.68 -21.23
CA PRO A 70 14.23 -4.61 -21.10
C PRO A 70 14.83 -4.65 -19.69
N ALA A 71 14.98 -3.50 -19.02
CA ALA A 71 15.47 -3.47 -17.63
C ALA A 71 14.51 -4.16 -16.68
N MET A 72 13.21 -3.91 -16.80
CA MET A 72 12.18 -4.59 -16.02
C MET A 72 12.22 -6.10 -16.26
N MET A 73 12.28 -6.55 -17.50
CA MET A 73 12.38 -7.98 -17.85
C MET A 73 13.63 -8.61 -17.23
N GLY A 74 14.76 -7.90 -17.24
CA GLY A 74 16.01 -8.35 -16.61
C GLY A 74 15.87 -8.54 -15.11
N VAL A 75 15.25 -7.58 -14.41
CA VAL A 75 15.02 -7.64 -12.96
C VAL A 75 14.19 -8.86 -12.55
N PHE A 76 13.21 -9.24 -13.34
CA PHE A 76 12.30 -10.35 -13.04
C PHE A 76 12.59 -11.62 -13.86
N SER A 77 13.80 -11.75 -14.44
CA SER A 77 14.16 -12.84 -15.36
C SER A 77 14.12 -14.26 -14.75
N ASP A 78 14.27 -14.37 -13.44
CA ASP A 78 14.20 -15.63 -12.67
C ASP A 78 12.79 -15.97 -12.16
N PHE A 79 11.80 -15.12 -12.43
CA PHE A 79 10.41 -15.41 -12.07
C PHE A 79 9.83 -16.47 -13.02
N CYS A 80 8.75 -17.14 -12.59
CA CYS A 80 8.16 -18.23 -13.32
C CYS A 80 7.75 -17.86 -14.77
N PRO A 81 7.62 -18.85 -15.69
CA PRO A 81 7.31 -18.59 -17.10
C PRO A 81 6.04 -17.77 -17.35
N MET A 82 5.03 -17.90 -16.49
CA MET A 82 3.80 -17.11 -16.58
C MET A 82 4.10 -15.60 -16.38
N VAL A 83 4.95 -15.26 -15.42
CA VAL A 83 5.37 -13.87 -15.18
C VAL A 83 6.15 -13.33 -16.38
N GLN A 84 7.07 -14.12 -16.94
CA GLN A 84 7.84 -13.71 -18.12
C GLN A 84 6.90 -13.41 -19.31
N ARG A 85 5.91 -14.25 -19.56
CA ARG A 85 4.92 -14.01 -20.62
C ARG A 85 4.10 -12.75 -20.33
N MET A 86 3.63 -12.60 -19.08
CA MET A 86 2.84 -11.44 -18.66
C MET A 86 3.60 -10.14 -18.86
N LEU A 87 4.85 -10.06 -18.40
CA LEU A 87 5.67 -8.86 -18.58
C LEU A 87 5.99 -8.58 -20.06
N ASN A 88 6.06 -9.61 -20.89
CA ASN A 88 6.30 -9.43 -22.33
C ASN A 88 5.13 -8.74 -23.05
N TYR A 89 3.90 -8.83 -22.53
CA TYR A 89 2.74 -8.11 -23.06
C TYR A 89 2.73 -6.60 -22.71
N VAL A 90 3.60 -6.15 -21.80
CA VAL A 90 3.73 -4.73 -21.48
C VAL A 90 4.20 -3.97 -22.73
N PRO A 91 3.46 -2.94 -23.18
CA PRO A 91 3.89 -2.17 -24.35
C PRO A 91 5.21 -1.44 -24.12
N GLU A 92 5.97 -1.25 -25.18
CA GLU A 92 7.17 -0.42 -25.12
C GLU A 92 6.82 1.02 -24.72
N GLY A 93 7.60 1.60 -23.79
CA GLY A 93 7.39 2.96 -23.31
C GLY A 93 6.31 3.15 -22.26
N GLU A 94 5.58 2.08 -21.88
CA GLU A 94 4.52 2.13 -20.85
C GLU A 94 5.03 1.78 -19.45
N VAL A 95 6.31 1.51 -19.28
CA VAL A 95 6.90 1.32 -17.95
C VAL A 95 7.17 2.69 -17.33
N CYS A 96 6.57 2.94 -16.18
CA CYS A 96 6.82 4.12 -15.37
C CYS A 96 7.43 3.68 -14.04
N GLU A 97 8.56 4.27 -13.67
CA GLU A 97 9.24 4.02 -12.40
C GLU A 97 8.95 5.13 -11.40
N TRP A 98 8.69 4.75 -10.15
CA TRP A 98 8.36 5.63 -9.04
C TRP A 98 9.34 5.40 -7.90
N LYS A 99 9.83 6.48 -7.30
CA LYS A 99 10.55 6.39 -6.04
C LYS A 99 9.57 6.16 -4.90
N LEU A 100 9.74 5.07 -4.16
CA LEU A 100 9.04 4.88 -2.90
C LEU A 100 9.81 5.61 -1.80
N ARG A 101 9.13 6.54 -1.13
CA ARG A 101 9.71 7.32 -0.04
C ARG A 101 8.90 7.14 1.22
N VAL A 102 9.60 6.98 2.32
CA VAL A 102 9.04 6.97 3.68
C VAL A 102 9.94 7.86 4.56
N HIS A 103 9.43 8.31 5.68
CA HIS A 103 10.20 9.01 6.71
C HIS A 103 9.85 8.43 8.08
N GLU A 104 10.67 8.73 9.06
CA GLU A 104 10.40 8.39 10.46
C GLU A 104 9.10 9.07 10.93
N PRO A 105 8.38 8.48 11.90
CA PRO A 105 7.19 9.08 12.45
C PRO A 105 7.44 10.53 12.94
N LEU A 106 6.58 11.43 12.52
CA LEU A 106 6.67 12.83 12.94
C LEU A 106 6.19 12.96 14.39
N PRO A 107 6.83 13.85 15.20
CA PRO A 107 6.39 14.07 16.57
C PRO A 107 4.96 14.62 16.64
N THR A 108 4.57 15.44 15.68
CA THR A 108 3.22 16.01 15.53
C THR A 108 2.88 16.26 14.06
N TRP A 109 1.60 16.22 13.74
CA TRP A 109 1.06 16.55 12.42
C TRP A 109 0.43 17.93 12.34
N VAL A 110 0.35 18.63 13.48
CA VAL A 110 -0.38 19.91 13.62
C VAL A 110 0.54 21.02 14.08
N HIS A 111 0.48 22.16 13.39
CA HIS A 111 1.11 23.40 13.78
C HIS A 111 0.13 24.57 13.61
N ASP A 112 -0.24 25.23 14.69
CA ASP A 112 -1.28 26.25 14.71
C ASP A 112 -2.57 25.78 14.01
N SER A 113 -3.00 26.48 12.97
CA SER A 113 -4.19 26.12 12.17
C SER A 113 -3.88 25.29 10.92
N VAL A 114 -2.72 24.63 10.89
CA VAL A 114 -2.27 23.78 9.78
C VAL A 114 -2.14 22.34 10.24
N ALA A 115 -2.62 21.40 9.45
CA ALA A 115 -2.41 19.96 9.65
C ALA A 115 -1.86 19.28 8.40
N LEU A 116 -1.02 18.28 8.59
CA LEU A 116 -0.57 17.36 7.56
C LEU A 116 -1.59 16.24 7.38
N VAL A 117 -1.71 15.72 6.16
CA VAL A 117 -2.60 14.62 5.80
C VAL A 117 -1.90 13.67 4.82
N GLY A 118 -2.29 12.39 4.84
CA GLY A 118 -1.81 11.39 3.89
C GLY A 118 -0.29 11.24 3.92
N ASP A 119 0.33 11.12 2.76
CA ASP A 119 1.77 10.87 2.61
C ASP A 119 2.66 12.00 3.20
N ALA A 120 2.09 13.17 3.49
CA ALA A 120 2.83 14.26 4.15
C ALA A 120 3.14 13.93 5.62
N CYS A 121 2.38 13.05 6.27
CA CYS A 121 2.58 12.69 7.67
C CYS A 121 2.76 11.19 7.92
N HIS A 122 2.24 10.31 7.05
CA HIS A 122 2.35 8.86 7.18
C HIS A 122 2.60 8.15 5.84
N PRO A 123 3.65 8.51 5.09
CA PRO A 123 3.95 7.84 3.83
C PRO A 123 4.20 6.36 4.08
N THR A 124 3.55 5.49 3.31
CA THR A 124 3.60 4.05 3.52
C THR A 124 4.09 3.30 2.29
N LEU A 125 4.79 2.19 2.52
CA LEU A 125 5.13 1.25 1.47
C LEU A 125 3.85 0.51 0.99
N PRO A 126 3.75 0.16 -0.30
CA PRO A 126 2.50 -0.32 -0.91
C PRO A 126 2.12 -1.77 -0.54
N HIS A 127 2.76 -2.36 0.47
CA HIS A 127 2.64 -3.79 0.79
C HIS A 127 1.28 -4.22 1.35
N LEU A 128 0.48 -3.27 1.87
CA LEU A 128 -0.88 -3.50 2.38
C LEU A 128 -1.96 -2.76 1.57
N ALA A 129 -1.59 -2.03 0.51
CA ALA A 129 -2.49 -1.20 -0.28
C ALA A 129 -3.33 -0.20 0.56
N GLN A 130 -2.74 0.39 1.63
CA GLN A 130 -3.44 1.22 2.60
C GLN A 130 -3.16 2.72 2.49
N GLY A 131 -2.16 3.18 1.71
CA GLY A 131 -1.80 4.60 1.66
C GLY A 131 -2.98 5.52 1.34
N ALA A 132 -3.65 5.31 0.21
CA ALA A 132 -4.81 6.11 -0.18
C ALA A 132 -6.00 5.95 0.81
N ALA A 133 -6.23 4.76 1.35
CA ALA A 133 -7.27 4.52 2.33
C ALA A 133 -7.05 5.34 3.60
N GLN A 134 -5.82 5.43 4.10
CA GLN A 134 -5.48 6.23 5.27
C GLN A 134 -5.65 7.73 5.02
N ALA A 135 -5.29 8.23 3.84
CA ALA A 135 -5.54 9.62 3.47
C ALA A 135 -7.05 9.95 3.36
N ILE A 136 -7.87 8.99 2.90
CA ILE A 136 -9.34 9.12 2.88
C ILE A 136 -9.90 9.14 4.32
N GLU A 137 -9.41 8.28 5.21
CA GLU A 137 -9.77 8.32 6.62
C GLU A 137 -9.40 9.67 7.27
N ASP A 138 -8.23 10.24 6.93
CA ASP A 138 -7.83 11.57 7.41
C ASP A 138 -8.83 12.65 7.02
N GLY A 139 -9.19 12.68 5.74
CA GLY A 139 -10.19 13.63 5.23
C GLY A 139 -11.55 13.47 5.89
N ALA A 140 -11.98 12.22 6.13
CA ALA A 140 -13.25 11.94 6.82
C ALA A 140 -13.23 12.41 8.27
N VAL A 141 -12.15 12.13 9.01
CA VAL A 141 -11.99 12.59 10.41
C VAL A 141 -11.92 14.11 10.49
N LEU A 142 -11.17 14.77 9.59
CA LEU A 142 -11.13 16.21 9.50
C LEU A 142 -12.53 16.81 9.26
N GLY A 143 -13.31 16.21 8.36
CA GLY A 143 -14.70 16.61 8.14
C GLY A 143 -15.54 16.56 9.42
N VAL A 144 -15.42 15.50 10.20
CA VAL A 144 -16.12 15.34 11.48
C VAL A 144 -15.67 16.37 12.50
N VAL A 145 -14.37 16.49 12.76
CA VAL A 145 -13.88 17.38 13.85
C VAL A 145 -14.10 18.85 13.54
N LEU A 146 -13.97 19.26 12.28
CA LEU A 146 -14.20 20.64 11.88
C LEU A 146 -15.70 21.00 11.87
N SER A 147 -16.59 20.04 11.59
CA SER A 147 -18.05 20.27 11.66
C SER A 147 -18.57 20.47 13.09
N LYS A 148 -17.79 20.07 14.09
CA LYS A 148 -18.16 20.19 15.52
C LYS A 148 -17.52 21.38 16.22
N LEU A 149 -16.84 22.27 15.48
CA LEU A 149 -16.24 23.47 16.05
C LEU A 149 -17.30 24.36 16.72
N PRO A 150 -17.07 24.86 17.95
CA PRO A 150 -17.96 25.82 18.61
C PRO A 150 -17.88 27.21 17.94
N ASP A 151 -16.74 27.56 17.38
CA ASP A 151 -16.44 28.81 16.67
C ASP A 151 -15.29 28.58 15.68
N THR A 152 -14.93 29.62 14.91
CA THR A 152 -13.86 29.57 13.91
C THR A 152 -12.59 30.32 14.35
N THR A 153 -12.36 30.45 15.66
CA THR A 153 -11.14 31.03 16.17
C THR A 153 -9.92 30.13 15.88
N PRO A 154 -8.73 30.68 15.69
CA PRO A 154 -7.51 29.90 15.52
C PRO A 154 -7.29 28.88 16.65
N GLU A 155 -7.66 29.23 17.89
CA GLU A 155 -7.57 28.32 19.04
C GLU A 155 -8.51 27.12 18.88
N SER A 156 -9.77 27.35 18.57
CA SER A 156 -10.75 26.26 18.35
C SER A 156 -10.35 25.38 17.18
N ILE A 157 -9.84 25.97 16.10
CA ILE A 157 -9.33 25.22 14.95
C ILE A 157 -8.13 24.36 15.37
N ASN A 158 -7.14 24.91 16.09
CA ASN A 158 -5.99 24.14 16.57
C ASN A 158 -6.42 22.95 17.43
N LYS A 159 -7.32 23.15 18.39
CA LYS A 159 -7.85 22.06 19.23
C LYS A 159 -8.51 20.95 18.39
N ALA A 160 -9.33 21.31 17.41
CA ALA A 160 -9.96 20.33 16.53
C ALA A 160 -8.93 19.54 15.69
N LEU A 161 -7.89 20.21 15.18
CA LEU A 161 -6.80 19.56 14.46
C LEU A 161 -5.99 18.62 15.38
N ARG A 162 -5.82 18.96 16.67
CA ARG A 162 -5.21 18.07 17.66
C ARG A 162 -6.09 16.84 17.93
N VAL A 163 -7.42 17.01 17.95
CA VAL A 163 -8.33 15.86 18.02
C VAL A 163 -8.18 14.94 16.81
N TYR A 164 -8.09 15.52 15.60
CA TYR A 164 -7.78 14.75 14.37
C TYR A 164 -6.49 13.95 14.54
N GLU A 165 -5.39 14.59 14.93
CA GLU A 165 -4.10 13.92 15.15
C GLU A 165 -4.24 12.78 16.17
N LYS A 166 -4.91 13.01 17.30
CA LYS A 166 -5.11 12.01 18.35
C LYS A 166 -5.88 10.79 17.88
N VAL A 167 -6.89 10.98 17.02
CA VAL A 167 -7.69 9.88 16.46
C VAL A 167 -6.89 9.09 15.41
N ARG A 168 -6.06 9.77 14.61
CA ARG A 168 -5.48 9.19 13.39
C ARG A 168 -4.06 8.65 13.55
N LYS A 169 -3.22 9.37 14.30
CA LYS A 169 -1.76 9.17 14.28
C LYS A 169 -1.36 7.74 14.64
N SER A 170 -1.80 7.22 15.76
CA SER A 170 -1.42 5.87 16.21
C SER A 170 -1.87 4.78 15.23
N ARG A 171 -3.07 4.93 14.64
CA ARG A 171 -3.57 3.98 13.65
C ARG A 171 -2.77 4.01 12.36
N ALA A 172 -2.51 5.19 11.81
CA ALA A 172 -1.75 5.33 10.58
C ALA A 172 -0.32 4.79 10.76
N GLU A 173 0.35 5.13 11.86
CA GLU A 173 1.70 4.64 12.19
C GLU A 173 1.73 3.11 12.32
N ALA A 174 0.75 2.50 12.98
CA ALA A 174 0.65 1.05 13.07
C ALA A 174 0.53 0.38 11.70
N LEU A 175 -0.23 0.96 10.78
CA LEU A 175 -0.37 0.45 9.41
C LEU A 175 0.89 0.67 8.56
N VAL A 176 1.62 1.77 8.76
CA VAL A 176 2.94 1.99 8.14
C VAL A 176 3.94 0.93 8.59
N GLU A 177 3.99 0.63 9.89
CA GLU A 177 4.86 -0.42 10.44
C GLU A 177 4.45 -1.81 9.92
N MET A 178 3.16 -2.12 9.92
CA MET A 178 2.63 -3.38 9.39
C MET A 178 2.96 -3.55 7.90
N ALA A 179 2.87 -2.50 7.09
CA ALA A 179 3.26 -2.52 5.69
C ALA A 179 4.76 -2.84 5.54
N THR A 180 5.60 -2.21 6.34
CA THR A 180 7.04 -2.44 6.35
C THR A 180 7.38 -3.88 6.75
N ALA A 181 6.75 -4.40 7.81
CA ALA A 181 6.92 -5.78 8.28
C ALA A 181 6.46 -6.80 7.21
N SER A 182 5.32 -6.54 6.55
CA SER A 182 4.83 -7.37 5.44
C SER A 182 5.84 -7.42 4.29
N GLY A 183 6.40 -6.28 3.90
CA GLY A 183 7.44 -6.22 2.88
C GLY A 183 8.67 -7.07 3.24
N ARG A 184 9.15 -6.98 4.48
CA ARG A 184 10.29 -7.79 4.97
C ARG A 184 9.99 -9.29 4.90
N ALA A 185 8.81 -9.72 5.37
CA ALA A 185 8.41 -11.12 5.37
C ALA A 185 8.27 -11.72 3.96
N LEU A 186 7.78 -10.93 3.00
CA LEU A 186 7.56 -11.40 1.63
C LEU A 186 8.82 -11.34 0.76
N HIS A 187 9.80 -10.49 1.07
CA HIS A 187 11.00 -10.25 0.27
C HIS A 187 12.25 -11.00 0.78
N LEU A 188 12.06 -12.11 1.48
CA LEU A 188 13.17 -12.92 1.98
C LEU A 188 13.98 -13.52 0.83
N GLY A 189 15.31 -13.47 0.98
CA GLY A 189 16.26 -14.21 0.15
C GLY A 189 16.41 -15.66 0.62
N GLU A 190 17.30 -16.41 -0.04
CA GLU A 190 17.56 -17.80 0.29
C GLU A 190 18.00 -17.99 1.75
N GLY A 191 17.52 -19.04 2.40
CA GLY A 191 17.84 -19.40 3.75
C GLY A 191 16.65 -19.85 4.59
N ALA A 192 16.92 -20.20 5.85
CA ALA A 192 15.95 -20.83 6.76
C ALA A 192 14.65 -20.01 6.94
N ALA A 193 14.72 -18.68 6.96
CA ALA A 193 13.55 -17.83 7.11
C ALA A 193 12.60 -17.93 5.89
N LYS A 194 13.15 -17.98 4.66
CA LYS A 194 12.37 -18.21 3.44
C LYS A 194 11.77 -19.60 3.44
N GLU A 195 12.55 -20.62 3.78
CA GLU A 195 12.07 -22.00 3.85
C GLU A 195 10.91 -22.16 4.83
N GLU A 196 10.99 -21.52 6.00
CA GLU A 196 9.92 -21.55 6.99
C GLU A 196 8.66 -20.83 6.48
N ARG A 197 8.79 -19.64 5.89
CA ARG A 197 7.67 -18.93 5.25
C ARG A 197 7.01 -19.79 4.17
N ASP A 198 7.80 -20.43 3.33
CA ASP A 198 7.30 -21.24 2.22
C ASP A 198 6.58 -22.52 2.73
N LYS A 199 7.06 -23.13 3.83
CA LYS A 199 6.34 -24.20 4.55
C LYS A 199 4.98 -23.71 5.08
N GLN A 200 4.92 -22.49 5.62
CA GLN A 200 3.67 -21.90 6.09
C GLN A 200 2.69 -21.65 4.93
N PHE A 201 3.14 -21.17 3.78
CA PHE A 201 2.29 -21.08 2.59
C PHE A 201 1.80 -22.45 2.10
N ALA A 202 2.65 -23.48 2.16
CA ALA A 202 2.24 -24.84 1.80
C ALA A 202 1.20 -25.40 2.77
N ALA A 203 1.36 -25.18 4.07
CA ALA A 203 0.39 -25.56 5.10
C ALA A 203 -0.96 -24.82 4.93
N LEU A 204 -0.93 -23.53 4.59
CA LEU A 204 -2.12 -22.75 4.32
C LEU A 204 -2.95 -23.28 3.16
N ARG A 205 -2.32 -23.79 2.11
CA ARG A 205 -3.03 -24.48 1.00
C ARG A 205 -3.83 -25.69 1.48
N ALA A 206 -3.40 -26.33 2.56
CA ALA A 206 -4.10 -27.43 3.22
C ALA A 206 -5.08 -26.95 4.32
N GLY A 207 -5.35 -25.65 4.40
CA GLY A 207 -6.22 -25.03 5.41
C GLY A 207 -5.65 -25.02 6.82
N LYS A 208 -4.32 -25.04 6.99
CA LYS A 208 -3.65 -25.11 8.29
C LYS A 208 -2.57 -24.04 8.44
N GLY A 209 -2.34 -23.64 9.70
CA GLY A 209 -1.23 -22.76 10.08
C GLY A 209 -1.48 -21.27 9.89
N PRO A 210 -0.48 -20.45 10.23
CA PRO A 210 -0.56 -18.99 10.12
C PRO A 210 -0.54 -18.53 8.66
N VAL A 211 -1.08 -17.33 8.40
CA VAL A 211 -1.03 -16.68 7.09
C VAL A 211 0.23 -15.81 7.02
N PRO A 212 1.24 -16.16 6.19
CA PRO A 212 2.48 -15.38 6.10
C PRO A 212 2.27 -14.00 5.49
N ASP A 213 1.33 -13.87 4.56
CA ASP A 213 0.94 -12.57 3.97
C ASP A 213 -0.12 -11.91 4.85
N LYS A 214 0.30 -10.92 5.63
CA LYS A 214 -0.58 -10.20 6.55
C LYS A 214 -1.79 -9.56 5.85
N TRP A 215 -1.65 -9.16 4.60
CA TRP A 215 -2.80 -8.63 3.86
C TRP A 215 -3.87 -9.67 3.55
N ALA A 216 -3.50 -10.95 3.47
CA ALA A 216 -4.43 -12.06 3.26
C ALA A 216 -4.98 -12.66 4.57
N ASP A 217 -4.50 -12.22 5.73
CA ASP A 217 -4.94 -12.68 7.04
C ASP A 217 -6.29 -12.06 7.41
N ALA A 218 -7.28 -12.92 7.72
CA ALA A 218 -8.65 -12.46 7.98
C ALA A 218 -8.79 -11.60 9.25
N ASP A 219 -7.96 -11.82 10.27
CA ASP A 219 -7.97 -11.02 11.49
C ASP A 219 -7.39 -9.65 11.22
N VAL A 220 -6.27 -9.59 10.51
CA VAL A 220 -5.65 -8.35 10.05
C VAL A 220 -6.60 -7.57 9.12
N GLN A 221 -7.29 -8.25 8.22
CA GLN A 221 -8.30 -7.58 7.37
C GLN A 221 -9.44 -6.98 8.17
N ARG A 222 -9.93 -7.66 9.22
CA ARG A 222 -10.95 -7.09 10.11
C ARG A 222 -10.45 -5.84 10.84
N GLU A 223 -9.20 -5.83 11.29
CA GLU A 223 -8.59 -4.66 11.92
C GLU A 223 -8.43 -3.50 10.93
N ILE A 224 -7.96 -3.79 9.71
CA ILE A 224 -7.75 -2.77 8.67
C ILE A 224 -9.09 -2.19 8.19
N TYR A 225 -10.04 -3.03 7.81
CA TYR A 225 -11.27 -2.61 7.12
C TYR A 225 -12.48 -2.43 8.03
N GLY A 226 -12.44 -2.93 9.26
CA GLY A 226 -13.53 -2.81 10.23
C GLY A 226 -13.51 -1.53 11.07
N PHE A 227 -12.53 -0.67 10.90
CA PHE A 227 -12.41 0.56 11.69
C PHE A 227 -13.30 1.67 11.13
N ASP A 228 -14.22 2.17 11.93
CA ASP A 228 -15.04 3.34 11.61
C ASP A 228 -14.42 4.61 12.19
N CYS A 229 -13.58 5.25 11.39
CA CYS A 229 -12.86 6.46 11.79
C CYS A 229 -13.79 7.63 12.10
N THR A 230 -14.91 7.75 11.40
CA THR A 230 -15.90 8.82 11.60
C THR A 230 -16.63 8.68 12.92
N LYS A 231 -17.02 7.46 13.24
CA LYS A 231 -17.65 7.15 14.53
C LYS A 231 -16.70 7.41 15.69
N VAL A 232 -15.47 6.93 15.61
CA VAL A 232 -14.44 7.17 16.64
C VAL A 232 -14.22 8.66 16.86
N ALA A 233 -14.09 9.44 15.78
CA ALA A 233 -13.93 10.88 15.87
C ALA A 233 -15.16 11.57 16.50
N ALA A 234 -16.35 11.17 16.08
CA ALA A 234 -17.61 11.77 16.56
C ALA A 234 -17.86 11.49 18.03
N ASP A 235 -17.63 10.26 18.48
CA ASP A 235 -17.89 9.81 19.86
C ASP A 235 -16.89 10.44 20.86
N ASN A 236 -15.64 10.62 20.46
CA ASN A 236 -14.60 11.12 21.35
C ASN A 236 -14.32 12.62 21.23
N PHE A 237 -14.96 13.33 20.29
CA PHE A 237 -14.66 14.73 20.02
C PHE A 237 -14.72 15.62 21.26
N ASN A 238 -15.83 15.60 22.01
CA ASN A 238 -16.03 16.50 23.15
C ASN A 238 -14.99 16.26 24.26
N GLU A 239 -14.72 14.99 24.54
CA GLU A 239 -13.70 14.61 25.53
C GLU A 239 -12.33 15.12 25.12
N TYR A 240 -11.89 14.78 23.90
CA TYR A 240 -10.55 15.14 23.42
C TYR A 240 -10.40 16.67 23.25
N PHE A 241 -11.43 17.34 22.72
CA PHE A 241 -11.40 18.78 22.53
C PHE A 241 -11.27 19.54 23.86
N SER A 242 -11.88 19.05 24.94
CA SER A 242 -11.77 19.64 26.26
C SER A 242 -10.42 19.45 26.93
N GLN A 243 -9.63 18.46 26.48
CA GLN A 243 -8.29 18.14 26.99
C GLN A 243 -7.17 18.91 26.26
N MET A 244 -7.48 19.57 25.14
CA MET A 244 -6.55 20.35 24.33
C MET A 244 -6.56 21.82 24.80
#